data_093511e6bf43406e8db26394dc878525
#
_entry.id   093511e6bf43406e8db26394dc878525
#
_cell.length_a   1.000
_cell.length_b   1.000
_cell.length_c   1.000
_cell.angle_alpha   90.00
_cell.angle_beta   90.00
_cell.angle_gamma   90.00
#
_symmetry.space_group_name_H-M   'P 1'
#
loop_
_entity.id
_entity.type
_entity.pdbx_description
1 polymer ?
#
loop_
_entity_poly.entity_id
_entity_poly.type
_entity_poly.pdbx_seq_one_letter_code
_entity_poly.pdbx_strand_id
1 'polypeptide(L)'
;MSKGEKDQTKKGSKKKWLLIGVGGLLLAAGSAGAAIYATGGFAPKHTAEDPNRPKLVLRSEEPAEAPADGEGDKEAPLKEGTASVPNDRIKVDPGKYEITYFPVEQPFTANLADGSGFIQIGISLATYYDGKVISNIKRQDVPIRSAVLMVLSEQDPAVLSTAQGKQMLQRELTQAINAVLRQKEGFGGIDNVYFNSLVIQ
;
A
#
# COMPACT_ATOMS: atom_id res chain seq x y z
N MET A 1 63.86 -56.72 44.65
CA MET A 1 62.75 -56.52 45.57
C MET A 1 62.33 -55.06 45.36
N SER A 2 61.18 -54.76 44.91
CA SER A 2 59.86 -54.82 45.20
C SER A 2 59.12 -53.96 44.12
N LYS A 3 58.31 -54.62 43.38
CA LYS A 3 56.83 -54.55 43.29
C LYS A 3 56.24 -53.27 42.69
N GLY A 4 55.78 -53.41 41.45
CA GLY A 4 55.03 -52.48 40.71
C GLY A 4 53.62 -52.31 41.23
N GLU A 5 53.05 -51.16 41.00
CA GLU A 5 51.67 -50.91 41.17
C GLU A 5 51.10 -50.29 39.86
N LYS A 6 50.13 -50.99 39.31
CA LYS A 6 49.43 -50.62 38.05
C LYS A 6 48.41 -49.55 38.35
N ASP A 7 48.56 -48.46 37.75
CA ASP A 7 47.51 -47.43 37.74
C ASP A 7 46.55 -47.69 36.56
N GLN A 8 45.33 -48.08 36.89
CA GLN A 8 44.24 -48.24 35.93
C GLN A 8 43.47 -46.93 35.80
N THR A 9 43.79 -46.20 34.80
CA THR A 9 42.98 -45.00 34.44
C THR A 9 41.62 -45.41 33.88
N LYS A 10 40.56 -45.12 34.63
CA LYS A 10 39.16 -45.24 34.26
C LYS A 10 38.82 -44.34 33.07
N LYS A 11 38.75 -44.94 31.88
CA LYS A 11 38.31 -44.33 30.64
C LYS A 11 36.81 -44.57 30.49
N GLY A 12 35.95 -43.77 31.19
CA GLY A 12 34.51 -44.03 31.20
C GLY A 12 33.55 -42.86 31.42
N SER A 13 34.04 -41.66 31.61
CA SER A 13 33.19 -40.54 32.05
C SER A 13 32.87 -39.44 31.00
N LYS A 14 33.71 -39.35 29.97
CA LYS A 14 33.57 -38.24 29.01
C LYS A 14 32.34 -38.35 28.07
N LYS A 15 31.98 -39.58 27.67
CA LYS A 15 30.83 -39.82 26.78
C LYS A 15 29.48 -39.55 27.47
N LYS A 16 29.33 -39.88 28.75
CA LYS A 16 28.08 -39.62 29.51
C LYS A 16 27.91 -38.14 29.77
N TRP A 17 28.95 -37.36 29.97
CA TRP A 17 28.90 -35.92 30.16
C TRP A 17 28.53 -35.19 28.87
N LEU A 18 29.00 -35.69 27.73
CA LEU A 18 28.69 -35.12 26.42
C LEU A 18 27.21 -35.35 26.06
N LEU A 19 26.65 -36.53 26.40
CA LEU A 19 25.21 -36.77 26.19
C LEU A 19 24.32 -35.95 27.11
N ILE A 20 24.75 -35.68 28.35
CA ILE A 20 24.00 -34.80 29.27
C ILE A 20 24.06 -33.35 28.80
N GLY A 21 25.23 -32.91 28.30
CA GLY A 21 25.39 -31.55 27.73
C GLY A 21 24.54 -31.29 26.50
N VAL A 22 24.51 -32.25 25.55
CA VAL A 22 23.70 -32.16 24.34
C VAL A 22 22.19 -32.24 24.66
N GLY A 23 21.79 -33.14 25.57
CA GLY A 23 20.42 -33.26 26.03
C GLY A 23 19.90 -31.99 26.75
N GLY A 24 20.76 -31.39 27.59
CA GLY A 24 20.44 -30.13 28.27
C GLY A 24 20.30 -28.95 27.30
N LEU A 25 21.14 -28.90 26.26
CA LEU A 25 21.07 -27.84 25.25
C LEU A 25 19.82 -27.91 24.35
N LEU A 26 19.39 -29.16 24.01
CA LEU A 26 18.13 -29.36 23.26
C LEU A 26 16.89 -29.04 24.10
N LEU A 27 16.89 -29.33 25.41
CA LEU A 27 15.81 -28.95 26.31
C LEU A 27 15.73 -27.44 26.54
N ALA A 28 16.86 -26.77 26.61
CA ALA A 28 16.90 -25.30 26.75
C ALA A 28 16.42 -24.62 25.48
N ALA A 29 16.79 -25.13 24.30
CA ALA A 29 16.32 -24.61 23.01
C ALA A 29 14.81 -24.90 22.81
N GLY A 30 14.32 -26.05 23.23
CA GLY A 30 12.90 -26.40 23.17
C GLY A 30 12.03 -25.57 24.10
N SER A 31 12.52 -25.27 25.32
CA SER A 31 11.78 -24.44 26.27
C SER A 31 11.72 -22.96 25.85
N ALA A 32 12.76 -22.43 25.24
CA ALA A 32 12.75 -21.07 24.68
C ALA A 32 11.76 -20.96 23.50
N GLY A 33 11.74 -21.95 22.61
CA GLY A 33 10.78 -22.01 21.51
C GLY A 33 9.32 -22.12 21.97
N ALA A 34 9.05 -22.97 22.99
CA ALA A 34 7.73 -23.10 23.58
C ALA A 34 7.26 -21.85 24.31
N ALA A 35 8.17 -21.14 25.00
CA ALA A 35 7.86 -19.90 25.68
C ALA A 35 7.51 -18.79 24.66
N ILE A 36 8.24 -18.69 23.54
CA ILE A 36 7.96 -17.74 22.46
C ILE A 36 6.60 -18.04 21.81
N TYR A 37 6.25 -19.34 21.62
CA TYR A 37 4.97 -19.74 21.07
C TYR A 37 3.81 -19.46 22.07
N ALA A 38 4.02 -19.76 23.35
CA ALA A 38 3.02 -19.54 24.39
C ALA A 38 2.79 -18.05 24.72
N THR A 39 3.78 -17.18 24.51
CA THR A 39 3.66 -15.72 24.69
C THR A 39 3.22 -14.99 23.42
N GLY A 40 2.86 -15.71 22.35
CA GLY A 40 2.41 -15.10 21.09
C GLY A 40 3.51 -14.36 20.32
N GLY A 41 4.78 -14.69 20.57
CA GLY A 41 5.93 -14.02 19.91
C GLY A 41 6.00 -14.16 18.39
N PHE A 42 5.23 -15.11 17.82
CA PHE A 42 4.99 -15.25 16.38
C PHE A 42 3.57 -14.85 15.96
N ALA A 43 2.73 -14.39 16.88
CA ALA A 43 1.49 -13.76 16.47
C ALA A 43 1.89 -12.56 15.59
N PRO A 44 1.32 -12.40 14.38
CA PRO A 44 1.53 -11.20 13.61
C PRO A 44 1.16 -10.05 14.53
N LYS A 45 2.12 -9.18 14.84
CA LYS A 45 1.83 -7.92 15.53
C LYS A 45 0.70 -7.31 14.70
N HIS A 46 -0.51 -7.32 15.22
CA HIS A 46 -1.53 -6.38 14.78
C HIS A 46 -0.90 -5.02 15.03
N THR A 47 -0.21 -4.51 14.03
CA THR A 47 0.24 -3.13 14.02
C THR A 47 -1.02 -2.37 14.31
N ALA A 48 -1.07 -1.66 15.42
CA ALA A 48 -2.24 -0.87 15.79
C ALA A 48 -2.60 -0.10 14.52
N GLU A 49 -3.78 -0.39 13.99
CA GLU A 49 -4.21 0.14 12.70
C GLU A 49 -4.26 1.65 12.88
N ASP A 50 -3.43 2.36 12.16
CA ASP A 50 -3.41 3.82 12.21
C ASP A 50 -4.79 4.33 11.80
N PRO A 51 -5.58 4.92 12.72
CA PRO A 51 -6.94 5.35 12.43
C PRO A 51 -6.97 6.42 11.33
N ASN A 52 -5.85 7.07 11.06
CA ASN A 52 -5.73 8.08 10.03
C ASN A 52 -5.34 7.52 8.65
N ARG A 53 -5.02 6.23 8.58
CA ARG A 53 -4.62 5.59 7.32
C ARG A 53 -5.84 5.42 6.39
N PRO A 54 -5.73 5.75 5.08
CA PRO A 54 -6.79 5.51 4.11
C PRO A 54 -7.14 4.02 3.99
N LYS A 55 -8.44 3.72 3.84
CA LYS A 55 -9.00 2.38 3.69
C LYS A 55 -9.66 2.23 2.33
N LEU A 56 -9.61 1.01 1.75
CA LEU A 56 -10.36 0.71 0.53
C LEU A 56 -11.86 0.71 0.81
N VAL A 57 -12.63 1.28 -0.11
CA VAL A 57 -14.10 1.30 -0.03
C VAL A 57 -14.65 0.08 -0.78
N LEU A 58 -15.39 -0.78 -0.08
CA LEU A 58 -16.06 -1.92 -0.68
C LEU A 58 -17.24 -1.43 -1.53
N ARG A 59 -17.36 -2.00 -2.73
CA ARG A 59 -18.54 -1.75 -3.57
C ARG A 59 -19.77 -2.29 -2.84
N SER A 60 -20.81 -1.45 -2.68
CA SER A 60 -22.11 -1.88 -2.23
C SER A 60 -22.65 -2.84 -3.28
N GLU A 61 -22.91 -4.10 -2.91
CA GLU A 61 -23.75 -4.96 -3.74
C GLU A 61 -25.14 -4.33 -3.70
N GLU A 62 -25.59 -3.80 -4.84
CA GLU A 62 -27.01 -3.49 -5.03
C GLU A 62 -27.80 -4.77 -4.70
N PRO A 63 -28.78 -4.75 -3.80
CA PRO A 63 -29.57 -5.94 -3.53
C PRO A 63 -30.20 -6.35 -4.87
N ALA A 64 -29.90 -7.57 -5.34
CA ALA A 64 -30.66 -8.18 -6.42
C ALA A 64 -32.14 -7.99 -6.06
N GLU A 65 -32.93 -7.42 -6.96
CA GLU A 65 -34.37 -7.18 -6.81
C GLU A 65 -35.02 -8.40 -6.15
N ALA A 66 -35.37 -8.26 -4.88
CA ALA A 66 -36.27 -9.22 -4.25
C ALA A 66 -37.66 -9.05 -4.87
N PRO A 67 -38.38 -10.15 -5.21
CA PRO A 67 -39.72 -10.05 -5.74
C PRO A 67 -40.60 -9.28 -4.75
N ALA A 68 -41.31 -8.29 -5.29
CA ALA A 68 -42.23 -7.47 -4.55
C ALA A 68 -43.32 -8.35 -3.93
N ASP A 69 -43.33 -8.46 -2.61
CA ASP A 69 -44.54 -8.66 -1.79
C ASP A 69 -44.14 -8.46 -0.32
N GLY A 70 -44.71 -7.42 0.31
CA GLY A 70 -44.76 -7.31 1.76
C GLY A 70 -44.21 -6.00 2.35
N GLU A 71 -45.15 -5.14 2.72
CA GLU A 71 -45.01 -3.91 3.50
C GLU A 71 -43.94 -3.96 4.61
N GLY A 72 -43.13 -2.94 4.68
CA GLY A 72 -42.28 -2.69 5.84
C GLY A 72 -41.14 -1.72 5.57
N ASP A 73 -41.40 -0.40 5.74
CA ASP A 73 -40.40 0.65 5.87
C ASP A 73 -39.29 0.24 6.85
N LYS A 74 -38.14 -0.17 6.30
CA LYS A 74 -36.84 -0.06 6.97
C LYS A 74 -35.81 0.08 5.85
N GLU A 75 -35.39 1.33 5.61
CA GLU A 75 -34.11 1.61 4.94
C GLU A 75 -33.04 0.72 5.56
N ALA A 76 -32.59 -0.27 4.81
CA ALA A 76 -31.41 -1.04 5.20
C ALA A 76 -30.22 -0.06 5.21
N PRO A 77 -29.47 0.08 6.31
CA PRO A 77 -28.32 0.94 6.31
C PRO A 77 -27.31 0.41 5.28
N LEU A 78 -26.95 1.27 4.32
CA LEU A 78 -25.85 1.05 3.39
C LEU A 78 -24.63 0.64 4.22
N LYS A 79 -24.23 -0.63 4.17
CA LYS A 79 -23.00 -1.09 4.79
C LYS A 79 -21.85 -0.57 3.94
N GLU A 80 -21.39 0.63 4.20
CA GLU A 80 -20.09 1.10 3.76
C GLU A 80 -19.01 0.28 4.46
N GLY A 81 -18.72 -0.89 3.89
CA GLY A 81 -17.62 -1.70 4.33
C GLY A 81 -16.32 -1.05 3.88
N THR A 82 -15.37 -0.87 4.78
CA THR A 82 -13.99 -0.49 4.42
C THR A 82 -13.04 -1.62 4.73
N ALA A 83 -12.02 -1.81 3.88
CA ALA A 83 -10.96 -2.78 4.08
C ALA A 83 -9.63 -2.07 4.32
N SER A 84 -8.97 -2.44 5.42
CA SER A 84 -7.64 -1.95 5.73
C SER A 84 -6.59 -2.63 4.85
N VAL A 85 -5.55 -1.87 4.48
CA VAL A 85 -4.47 -2.36 3.62
C VAL A 85 -3.11 -2.05 4.22
N PRO A 86 -2.10 -2.93 4.02
CA PRO A 86 -0.76 -2.75 4.56
C PRO A 86 0.00 -1.59 3.91
N ASN A 87 -0.31 -1.27 2.64
CA ASN A 87 0.31 -0.16 1.88
C ASN A 87 -0.58 0.21 0.67
N ASP A 88 -0.20 1.28 -0.02
CA ASP A 88 -0.88 1.82 -1.21
C ASP A 88 -0.42 1.21 -2.54
N ARG A 89 0.38 0.13 -2.52
CA ARG A 89 0.95 -0.51 -3.72
C ARG A 89 0.27 -1.84 -4.06
N ILE A 90 -0.81 -2.17 -3.38
CA ILE A 90 -1.57 -3.38 -3.68
C ILE A 90 -2.34 -3.22 -4.99
N LYS A 91 -2.44 -4.32 -5.74
CA LYS A 91 -3.33 -4.36 -6.90
C LYS A 91 -4.77 -4.47 -6.40
N VAL A 92 -5.56 -3.43 -6.67
CA VAL A 92 -6.97 -3.37 -6.30
C VAL A 92 -7.81 -4.11 -7.33
N ASP A 93 -8.80 -4.89 -6.88
CA ASP A 93 -9.79 -5.54 -7.73
C ASP A 93 -10.96 -4.57 -8.00
N PRO A 94 -11.14 -4.08 -9.25
CA PRO A 94 -12.21 -3.13 -9.57
C PRO A 94 -13.62 -3.70 -9.38
N GLY A 95 -13.78 -5.03 -9.39
CA GLY A 95 -15.06 -5.69 -9.15
C GLY A 95 -15.50 -5.65 -7.69
N LYS A 96 -14.53 -5.56 -6.78
CA LYS A 96 -14.75 -5.64 -5.33
C LYS A 96 -14.81 -4.29 -4.64
N TYR A 97 -14.11 -3.28 -5.18
CA TYR A 97 -13.97 -1.98 -4.55
C TYR A 97 -14.58 -0.87 -5.41
N GLU A 98 -15.13 0.12 -4.75
CA GLU A 98 -15.71 1.29 -5.40
C GLU A 98 -14.64 2.30 -5.76
N ILE A 99 -14.74 2.88 -6.96
CA ILE A 99 -13.84 3.92 -7.43
C ILE A 99 -14.51 5.29 -7.28
N THR A 100 -13.79 6.24 -6.70
CA THR A 100 -14.20 7.63 -6.59
C THR A 100 -13.34 8.50 -7.49
N TYR A 101 -13.97 9.43 -8.21
CA TYR A 101 -13.30 10.40 -9.07
C TYR A 101 -13.33 11.77 -8.42
N PHE A 102 -12.17 12.38 -8.30
CA PHE A 102 -12.01 13.73 -7.75
C PHE A 102 -11.49 14.67 -8.84
N PRO A 103 -12.30 15.59 -9.38
CA PRO A 103 -11.87 16.59 -10.35
C PRO A 103 -10.99 17.63 -9.66
N VAL A 104 -9.86 17.97 -10.29
CA VAL A 104 -9.04 19.11 -9.88
C VAL A 104 -9.61 20.37 -10.52
N GLU A 105 -10.02 21.33 -9.69
CA GLU A 105 -10.82 22.49 -10.13
C GLU A 105 -10.09 23.38 -11.12
N GLN A 106 -8.77 23.59 -10.93
CA GLN A 106 -8.00 24.48 -11.79
C GLN A 106 -7.16 23.68 -12.77
N PRO A 107 -7.20 24.00 -14.08
CA PRO A 107 -6.33 23.38 -15.05
C PRO A 107 -4.87 23.72 -14.79
N PHE A 108 -3.99 22.91 -15.33
CA PHE A 108 -2.54 23.09 -15.30
C PHE A 108 -2.09 23.62 -16.66
N THR A 109 -1.23 24.65 -16.64
CA THR A 109 -0.61 25.18 -17.86
C THR A 109 0.89 25.24 -17.68
N ALA A 110 1.63 24.66 -18.61
CA ALA A 110 3.09 24.64 -18.62
C ALA A 110 3.63 24.86 -20.03
N ASN A 111 4.82 25.44 -20.15
CA ASN A 111 5.54 25.49 -21.40
C ASN A 111 6.07 24.10 -21.73
N LEU A 112 6.09 23.72 -23.01
CA LEU A 112 6.67 22.48 -23.48
C LEU A 112 8.21 22.52 -23.49
N ALA A 113 8.84 21.35 -23.40
CA ALA A 113 10.29 21.22 -23.24
C ALA A 113 11.09 21.83 -24.42
N ASP A 114 10.55 21.79 -25.63
CA ASP A 114 11.17 22.34 -26.83
C ASP A 114 10.94 23.85 -27.03
N GLY A 115 10.16 24.48 -26.13
CA GLY A 115 9.80 25.89 -26.23
C GLY A 115 8.86 26.23 -27.39
N SER A 116 8.30 25.24 -28.10
CA SER A 116 7.42 25.44 -29.25
C SER A 116 6.04 25.98 -28.89
N GLY A 117 5.65 25.87 -27.63
CA GLY A 117 4.33 26.27 -27.19
C GLY A 117 4.04 25.93 -25.73
N PHE A 118 2.78 25.76 -25.40
CA PHE A 118 2.35 25.39 -24.07
C PHE A 118 1.29 24.27 -24.10
N ILE A 119 1.24 23.53 -23.01
CA ILE A 119 0.23 22.51 -22.74
C ILE A 119 -0.72 23.02 -21.64
N GLN A 120 -2.02 22.83 -21.85
CA GLN A 120 -3.04 23.04 -20.81
C GLN A 120 -3.84 21.76 -20.63
N ILE A 121 -3.90 21.27 -19.37
CA ILE A 121 -4.66 20.06 -19.02
C ILE A 121 -5.61 20.31 -17.85
N GLY A 122 -6.81 19.72 -17.95
CA GLY A 122 -7.70 19.50 -16.81
C GLY A 122 -7.69 18.02 -16.47
N ILE A 123 -7.58 17.69 -15.18
CA ILE A 123 -7.48 16.30 -14.74
C ILE A 123 -8.50 15.94 -13.67
N SER A 124 -8.86 14.67 -13.63
CA SER A 124 -9.54 14.03 -12.49
C SER A 124 -8.66 12.91 -11.94
N LEU A 125 -8.61 12.81 -10.62
CA LEU A 125 -7.88 11.78 -9.89
C LEU A 125 -8.86 10.66 -9.50
N ALA A 126 -8.49 9.41 -9.75
CA ALA A 126 -9.26 8.24 -9.36
C ALA A 126 -8.64 7.56 -8.15
N THR A 127 -9.46 7.14 -7.21
CA THR A 127 -9.03 6.39 -6.03
C THR A 127 -10.07 5.35 -5.63
N TYR A 128 -9.62 4.19 -5.14
CA TYR A 128 -10.45 3.18 -4.49
C TYR A 128 -10.50 3.35 -2.97
N TYR A 129 -9.81 4.35 -2.44
CA TYR A 129 -9.71 4.62 -1.01
C TYR A 129 -10.77 5.64 -0.56
N ASP A 130 -10.98 5.68 0.74
CA ASP A 130 -11.94 6.56 1.41
C ASP A 130 -11.59 8.06 1.27
N GLY A 131 -12.47 8.93 1.75
CA GLY A 131 -12.35 10.38 1.67
C GLY A 131 -11.07 10.96 2.29
N LYS A 132 -10.29 10.17 3.02
CA LYS A 132 -8.99 10.61 3.57
C LYS A 132 -7.98 10.90 2.48
N VAL A 133 -7.95 10.09 1.39
CA VAL A 133 -7.09 10.38 0.23
C VAL A 133 -7.46 11.72 -0.39
N ILE A 134 -8.75 12.01 -0.56
CA ILE A 134 -9.23 13.29 -1.11
C ILE A 134 -8.84 14.44 -0.17
N SER A 135 -8.97 14.26 1.13
CA SER A 135 -8.56 15.25 2.13
C SER A 135 -7.05 15.52 2.07
N ASN A 136 -6.25 14.47 1.88
CA ASN A 136 -4.79 14.58 1.71
C ASN A 136 -4.42 15.32 0.42
N ILE A 137 -5.10 15.05 -0.70
CA ILE A 137 -4.91 15.77 -1.96
C ILE A 137 -5.18 17.27 -1.77
N LYS A 138 -6.31 17.63 -1.15
CA LYS A 138 -6.65 19.03 -0.88
C LYS A 138 -5.63 19.73 0.01
N ARG A 139 -5.12 19.03 1.04
CA ARG A 139 -4.09 19.56 1.95
C ARG A 139 -2.75 19.78 1.25
N GLN A 140 -2.42 18.91 0.29
CA GLN A 140 -1.16 18.92 -0.44
C GLN A 140 -1.31 19.50 -1.87
N ASP A 141 -2.31 20.37 -2.11
CA ASP A 141 -2.57 20.94 -3.43
C ASP A 141 -1.32 21.64 -4.01
N VAL A 142 -0.65 22.47 -3.25
CA VAL A 142 0.52 23.23 -3.71
C VAL A 142 1.68 22.33 -4.16
N PRO A 143 2.18 21.36 -3.35
CA PRO A 143 3.24 20.48 -3.81
C PRO A 143 2.80 19.53 -4.92
N ILE A 144 1.54 19.10 -4.95
CA ILE A 144 0.99 18.31 -6.06
C ILE A 144 1.01 19.11 -7.34
N ARG A 145 0.51 20.36 -7.29
CA ARG A 145 0.52 21.27 -8.44
C ARG A 145 1.92 21.50 -8.98
N SER A 146 2.89 21.73 -8.10
CA SER A 146 4.29 21.87 -8.49
C SER A 146 4.83 20.62 -9.20
N ALA A 147 4.57 19.43 -8.65
CA ALA A 147 5.02 18.16 -9.25
C ALA A 147 4.38 17.93 -10.63
N VAL A 148 3.09 18.22 -10.78
CA VAL A 148 2.38 18.11 -12.06
C VAL A 148 2.99 19.05 -13.10
N LEU A 149 3.24 20.32 -12.74
CA LEU A 149 3.85 21.30 -13.65
C LEU A 149 5.26 20.91 -14.08
N MET A 150 6.06 20.31 -13.19
CA MET A 150 7.38 19.76 -13.54
C MET A 150 7.26 18.66 -14.59
N VAL A 151 6.37 17.68 -14.39
CA VAL A 151 6.14 16.62 -15.38
C VAL A 151 5.69 17.19 -16.73
N LEU A 152 4.80 18.18 -16.72
CA LEU A 152 4.28 18.79 -17.95
C LEU A 152 5.37 19.56 -18.71
N SER A 153 6.28 20.26 -18.02
CA SER A 153 7.36 21.02 -18.64
C SER A 153 8.43 20.16 -19.31
N GLU A 154 8.47 18.87 -19.00
CA GLU A 154 9.39 17.91 -19.61
C GLU A 154 8.79 17.20 -20.87
N GLN A 155 7.53 17.49 -21.20
CA GLN A 155 6.83 16.78 -22.27
C GLN A 155 7.20 17.29 -23.67
N ASP A 156 7.32 16.33 -24.61
CA ASP A 156 7.50 16.58 -26.04
C ASP A 156 6.13 16.59 -26.74
N PRO A 157 5.78 17.68 -27.48
CA PRO A 157 4.50 17.77 -28.19
C PRO A 157 4.32 16.66 -29.25
N ALA A 158 5.38 16.20 -29.89
CA ALA A 158 5.31 15.11 -30.87
C ALA A 158 4.89 13.80 -30.21
N VAL A 159 5.40 13.51 -29.02
CA VAL A 159 5.01 12.33 -28.23
C VAL A 159 3.55 12.45 -27.77
N LEU A 160 3.17 13.61 -27.26
CA LEU A 160 1.82 13.87 -26.76
C LEU A 160 0.74 13.87 -27.84
N SER A 161 1.10 14.04 -29.12
CA SER A 161 0.16 13.90 -30.23
C SER A 161 -0.37 12.48 -30.36
N THR A 162 0.35 11.47 -29.85
CA THR A 162 0.00 10.05 -29.92
C THR A 162 -0.85 9.58 -28.75
N ALA A 163 -1.67 8.55 -28.95
CA ALA A 163 -2.42 7.90 -27.86
C ALA A 163 -1.48 7.29 -26.80
N GLN A 164 -0.37 6.70 -27.22
CA GLN A 164 0.63 6.10 -26.35
C GLN A 164 1.32 7.16 -25.47
N GLY A 165 1.69 8.31 -26.04
CA GLY A 165 2.27 9.42 -25.28
C GLY A 165 1.32 9.95 -24.23
N LYS A 166 0.03 10.09 -24.53
CA LYS A 166 -0.99 10.49 -23.54
C LYS A 166 -1.12 9.48 -22.41
N GLN A 167 -1.06 8.17 -22.70
CA GLN A 167 -1.07 7.14 -21.68
C GLN A 167 0.22 7.13 -20.82
N MET A 168 1.36 7.47 -21.41
CA MET A 168 2.61 7.66 -20.66
C MET A 168 2.46 8.83 -19.69
N LEU A 169 2.00 9.97 -20.18
CA LEU A 169 1.77 11.15 -19.33
C LEU A 169 0.80 10.85 -18.16
N GLN A 170 -0.28 10.10 -18.41
CA GLN A 170 -1.18 9.69 -17.32
C GLN A 170 -0.45 8.92 -16.23
N ARG A 171 0.40 7.95 -16.60
CA ARG A 171 1.19 7.16 -15.63
C ARG A 171 2.22 8.02 -14.89
N GLU A 172 2.91 8.92 -15.58
CA GLU A 172 3.90 9.82 -14.99
C GLU A 172 3.23 10.76 -13.97
N LEU A 173 2.11 11.36 -14.32
CA LEU A 173 1.33 12.20 -13.41
C LEU A 173 0.84 11.41 -12.19
N THR A 174 0.34 10.18 -12.39
CA THR A 174 -0.08 9.31 -11.29
C THR A 174 1.08 9.02 -10.34
N GLN A 175 2.26 8.72 -10.88
CA GLN A 175 3.46 8.46 -10.07
C GLN A 175 3.94 9.70 -9.32
N ALA A 176 3.98 10.86 -9.98
CA ALA A 176 4.40 12.12 -9.38
C ALA A 176 3.49 12.53 -8.22
N ILE A 177 2.17 12.47 -8.41
CA ILE A 177 1.19 12.79 -7.37
C ILE A 177 1.31 11.81 -6.19
N ASN A 178 1.37 10.50 -6.46
CA ASN A 178 1.56 9.50 -5.41
C ASN A 178 2.90 9.65 -4.67
N ALA A 179 3.96 10.11 -5.34
CA ALA A 179 5.26 10.37 -4.70
C ALA A 179 5.14 11.52 -3.68
N VAL A 180 4.46 12.61 -4.05
CA VAL A 180 4.19 13.73 -3.14
C VAL A 180 3.35 13.28 -1.95
N LEU A 181 2.27 12.55 -2.19
CA LEU A 181 1.38 12.06 -1.12
C LEU A 181 2.13 11.12 -0.16
N ARG A 182 2.92 10.17 -0.67
CA ARG A 182 3.73 9.29 0.18
C ARG A 182 4.75 10.06 1.02
N GLN A 183 5.39 11.07 0.43
CA GLN A 183 6.39 11.88 1.13
C GLN A 183 5.76 12.73 2.24
N LYS A 184 4.57 13.28 2.02
CA LYS A 184 3.92 14.22 2.92
C LYS A 184 2.96 13.57 3.92
N GLU A 185 2.24 12.53 3.48
CA GLU A 185 1.16 11.89 4.24
C GLU A 185 1.45 10.41 4.56
N GLY A 186 2.60 9.87 4.10
CA GLY A 186 2.98 8.48 4.31
C GLY A 186 2.19 7.47 3.45
N PHE A 187 1.25 7.95 2.62
CA PHE A 187 0.37 7.11 1.81
C PHE A 187 -0.02 7.84 0.51
N GLY A 188 0.04 7.15 -0.65
CA GLY A 188 -0.39 7.67 -1.94
C GLY A 188 -1.91 7.53 -2.12
N GLY A 189 -2.32 6.47 -2.82
CA GLY A 189 -3.74 6.08 -2.94
C GLY A 189 -4.41 6.55 -4.22
N ILE A 190 -3.69 7.21 -5.14
CA ILE A 190 -4.21 7.50 -6.47
C ILE A 190 -3.99 6.30 -7.37
N ASP A 191 -5.07 5.76 -7.93
CA ASP A 191 -5.04 4.66 -8.87
C ASP A 191 -4.64 5.15 -10.28
N ASN A 192 -5.29 6.21 -10.75
CA ASN A 192 -5.05 6.75 -12.08
C ASN A 192 -5.40 8.25 -12.17
N VAL A 193 -4.81 8.91 -13.17
CA VAL A 193 -5.13 10.28 -13.58
C VAL A 193 -5.88 10.20 -14.91
N TYR A 194 -6.99 10.92 -15.02
CA TYR A 194 -7.78 11.05 -16.24
C TYR A 194 -7.76 12.48 -16.75
N PHE A 195 -7.61 12.66 -18.06
CA PHE A 195 -7.71 13.99 -18.67
C PHE A 195 -9.18 14.35 -18.91
N ASN A 196 -9.62 15.46 -18.33
CA ASN A 196 -10.92 16.08 -18.65
C ASN A 196 -10.79 16.96 -19.90
N SER A 197 -9.62 17.60 -20.06
CA SER A 197 -9.25 18.38 -21.22
C SER A 197 -7.73 18.29 -21.45
N LEU A 198 -7.31 18.36 -22.70
CA LEU A 198 -5.90 18.44 -23.07
C LEU A 198 -5.80 19.29 -24.33
N VAL A 199 -5.09 20.42 -24.24
CA VAL A 199 -4.86 21.37 -25.32
C VAL A 199 -3.36 21.59 -25.43
N ILE A 200 -2.82 21.57 -26.64
CA ILE A 200 -1.42 21.88 -26.97
C ILE A 200 -1.47 23.03 -27.99
N GLN A 201 -0.78 24.10 -27.73
CA GLN A 201 -0.74 25.29 -28.60
C GLN A 201 0.69 25.82 -28.68
#